data_5607551f7d96f4d93ff80e221f701705
#
_entry.id   5607551f7d96f4d93ff80e221f701705
#
_cell.length_a   1.000
_cell.length_b   1.000
_cell.length_c   1.000
_cell.angle_alpha   90.00
_cell.angle_beta   90.00
_cell.angle_gamma   90.00
#
_symmetry.space_group_name_H-M   'P 1'
#
loop_
_entity.id
_entity.type
_entity.pdbx_description
1 polymer ?
#
loop_
_entity_poly.entity_id
_entity_poly.type
_entity_poly.pdbx_seq_one_letter_code
_entity_poly.pdbx_strand_id
1 'polypeptide(L)'
;MNIGNGPYSGGGIKQNPDADPTDGIFHSMFLEPPTFKQICQAVPVLFSGGLTQLDFVHSLVGKKLTIDTKQHLALEADGIMMDIMGPCEVHCIHHAINMQVKI
;
A
#
# COMPACT_ATOMS: atom_id res chain seq x y z
N MET A 1 6.37 3.61 -1.17
CA MET A 1 5.22 2.96 -1.85
C MET A 1 4.67 1.86 -0.98
N ASN A 2 3.37 1.75 -0.87
CA ASN A 2 2.67 0.68 -0.16
C ASN A 2 1.73 -0.04 -1.12
N ILE A 3 1.70 -1.36 -1.06
CA ILE A 3 0.77 -2.19 -1.83
C ILE A 3 -0.02 -3.00 -0.81
N GLY A 4 -1.32 -2.81 -0.75
CA GLY A 4 -2.15 -3.44 0.25
C GLY A 4 -3.39 -4.10 -0.32
N ASN A 5 -3.78 -5.20 0.30
CA ASN A 5 -5.03 -5.90 -0.02
C ASN A 5 -6.14 -5.55 0.99
N GLY A 6 -5.80 -4.84 2.03
CA GLY A 6 -6.73 -4.38 3.06
C GLY A 6 -6.55 -2.89 3.37
N PRO A 7 -7.52 -2.28 4.07
CA PRO A 7 -7.50 -0.84 4.31
C PRO A 7 -6.49 -0.38 5.37
N TYR A 8 -6.10 -1.25 6.27
CA TYR A 8 -5.28 -0.87 7.43
C TYR A 8 -3.90 -1.48 7.40
N SER A 9 -2.93 -0.78 7.96
CA SER A 9 -1.61 -1.31 8.28
C SER A 9 -1.06 -0.68 9.55
N GLY A 10 -0.07 -1.33 10.16
CA GLY A 10 0.72 -0.78 11.23
C GLY A 10 -0.07 -0.19 12.41
N GLY A 11 -0.92 -0.97 13.06
CA GLY A 11 -1.60 -0.51 14.27
C GLY A 11 -2.80 0.41 14.04
N GLY A 12 -3.42 0.36 12.87
CA GLY A 12 -4.66 1.08 12.58
C GLY A 12 -4.52 2.26 11.63
N ILE A 13 -3.38 2.42 11.00
CA ILE A 13 -3.22 3.45 9.94
C ILE A 13 -4.02 3.03 8.72
N LYS A 14 -4.94 3.88 8.31
CA LYS A 14 -5.83 3.62 7.18
C LYS A 14 -5.20 4.14 5.88
N GLN A 15 -4.33 3.33 5.30
CA GLN A 15 -3.56 3.70 4.12
C GLN A 15 -4.35 3.54 2.82
N ASN A 16 -5.17 2.51 2.72
CA ASN A 16 -5.94 2.20 1.52
C ASN A 16 -7.43 2.12 1.90
N PRO A 17 -8.11 3.26 2.07
CA PRO A 17 -9.47 3.28 2.64
C PRO A 17 -10.51 2.50 1.83
N ASP A 18 -10.29 2.37 0.53
CA ASP A 18 -11.22 1.69 -0.38
C ASP A 18 -10.85 0.23 -0.66
N ALA A 19 -9.81 -0.29 -0.01
CA ALA A 19 -9.36 -1.66 -0.24
C ALA A 19 -10.29 -2.69 0.40
N ASP A 20 -10.64 -3.71 -0.38
CA ASP A 20 -11.44 -4.85 0.06
C ASP A 20 -10.62 -6.13 -0.20
N PRO A 21 -10.28 -6.90 0.85
CA PRO A 21 -9.46 -8.09 0.69
C PRO A 21 -10.15 -9.23 -0.07
N THR A 22 -11.44 -9.11 -0.37
CA THR A 22 -12.22 -10.16 -1.03
C THR A 22 -12.44 -9.92 -2.53
N ASP A 23 -12.08 -8.75 -3.06
CA ASP A 23 -12.40 -8.37 -4.45
C ASP A 23 -11.36 -8.79 -5.50
N GLY A 24 -10.23 -9.37 -5.07
CA GLY A 24 -9.17 -9.79 -5.98
C GLY A 24 -8.36 -8.64 -6.58
N ILE A 25 -8.44 -7.45 -6.00
CA ILE A 25 -7.76 -6.24 -6.44
C ILE A 25 -6.95 -5.71 -5.27
N PHE A 26 -5.72 -5.28 -5.53
CA PHE A 26 -4.97 -4.55 -4.52
C PHE A 26 -4.97 -3.05 -4.80
N HIS A 27 -4.84 -2.29 -3.74
CA HIS A 27 -4.68 -0.85 -3.77
C HIS A 27 -3.24 -0.51 -3.41
N SER A 28 -2.64 0.38 -4.16
CA SER A 28 -1.31 0.86 -3.85
C SER A 28 -1.31 2.37 -3.66
N MET A 29 -0.46 2.81 -2.78
CA MET A 29 -0.26 4.21 -2.49
C MET A 29 1.23 4.51 -2.54
N PHE A 30 1.61 5.58 -3.22
CA PHE A 30 2.97 6.06 -3.14
C PHE A 30 2.99 7.56 -2.86
N LEU A 31 4.05 7.97 -2.18
CA LEU A 31 4.30 9.34 -1.80
C LEU A 31 5.46 9.89 -2.62
N GLU A 32 5.30 11.09 -3.13
CA GLU A 32 6.46 11.89 -3.50
C GLU A 32 7.22 12.28 -2.22
N PRO A 33 8.55 12.52 -2.28
CA PRO A 33 9.29 12.92 -1.10
C PRO A 33 8.65 14.17 -0.45
N PRO A 34 8.06 14.03 0.76
CA PRO A 34 7.31 15.12 1.36
C PRO A 34 8.22 16.15 2.02
N THR A 35 7.80 17.42 1.99
CA THR A 35 8.39 18.46 2.82
C THR A 35 7.91 18.32 4.27
N PHE A 36 8.59 18.99 5.20
CA PHE A 36 8.18 18.99 6.60
C PHE A 36 6.73 19.47 6.80
N LYS A 37 6.33 20.49 6.04
CA LYS A 37 4.95 21.01 6.05
C LYS A 37 3.94 19.95 5.60
N GLN A 38 4.28 19.19 4.57
CA GLN A 38 3.43 18.11 4.07
C GLN A 38 3.30 16.98 5.09
N ILE A 39 4.37 16.64 5.79
CA ILE A 39 4.32 15.65 6.89
C ILE A 39 3.35 16.13 7.98
N CYS A 40 3.41 17.38 8.36
CA CYS A 40 2.49 17.96 9.34
C CYS A 40 1.03 17.94 8.88
N GLN A 41 0.78 18.05 7.58
CA GLN A 41 -0.56 17.90 7.00
C GLN A 41 -1.06 16.45 7.01
N ALA A 42 -0.16 15.50 6.88
CA ALA A 42 -0.50 14.08 6.80
C ALA A 42 -0.86 13.47 8.17
N VAL A 43 -0.19 13.90 9.23
CA VAL A 43 -0.35 13.32 10.57
C VAL A 43 -1.81 13.30 11.05
N PRO A 44 -2.61 14.38 10.94
CA PRO A 44 -3.99 14.37 11.42
C PRO A 44 -4.91 13.39 10.67
N VAL A 45 -4.55 12.99 9.45
CA VAL A 45 -5.41 12.16 8.60
C VAL A 45 -4.96 10.70 8.49
N LEU A 46 -3.91 10.30 9.23
CA LEU A 46 -3.36 8.95 9.18
C LEU A 46 -4.39 7.86 9.49
N PHE A 47 -5.29 8.12 10.44
CA PHE A 47 -6.25 7.14 10.92
C PHE A 47 -7.65 7.31 10.30
N SER A 48 -7.90 8.43 9.64
CA SER A 48 -9.22 8.74 9.06
C SER A 48 -9.41 8.26 7.63
N GLY A 49 -8.32 7.86 6.95
CA GLY A 49 -8.36 7.50 5.53
C GLY A 49 -8.23 8.68 4.57
N GLY A 50 -7.95 9.89 5.09
CA GLY A 50 -7.79 11.10 4.27
C GLY A 50 -6.44 11.22 3.55
N LEU A 51 -5.51 10.27 3.74
CA LEU A 51 -4.20 10.31 3.11
C LEU A 51 -4.28 10.36 1.58
N THR A 52 -5.21 9.64 0.98
CA THR A 52 -5.36 9.57 -0.48
C THR A 52 -5.88 10.85 -1.10
N GLN A 53 -6.36 11.79 -0.30
CA GLN A 53 -6.85 13.10 -0.75
C GLN A 53 -5.76 14.17 -0.77
N LEU A 54 -4.57 13.88 -0.26
CA LEU A 54 -3.46 14.81 -0.26
C LEU A 54 -2.78 14.87 -1.64
N ASP A 55 -2.35 16.06 -2.05
CA ASP A 55 -1.81 16.30 -3.40
C ASP A 55 -0.54 15.51 -3.70
N PHE A 56 0.27 15.21 -2.68
CA PHE A 56 1.53 14.49 -2.82
C PHE A 56 1.38 12.96 -2.64
N VAL A 57 0.16 12.48 -2.50
CA VAL A 57 -0.18 11.06 -2.36
C VAL A 57 -0.86 10.60 -3.64
N HIS A 58 -0.36 9.51 -4.21
CA HIS A 58 -0.90 8.93 -5.44
C HIS A 58 -1.40 7.53 -5.17
N SER A 59 -2.57 7.21 -5.69
CA SER A 59 -3.21 5.91 -5.54
C SER A 59 -3.32 5.20 -6.87
N LEU A 60 -3.07 3.90 -6.86
CA LEU A 60 -3.24 3.01 -8.01
C LEU A 60 -4.02 1.78 -7.56
N VAL A 61 -4.84 1.26 -8.47
CA VAL A 61 -5.68 0.08 -8.22
C VAL A 61 -5.44 -0.92 -9.33
N GLY A 62 -5.30 -2.19 -9.01
CA GLY A 62 -5.09 -3.20 -10.02
C GLY A 62 -4.94 -4.62 -9.48
N LYS A 63 -4.87 -5.55 -10.41
CA LYS A 63 -4.60 -6.97 -10.13
C LYS A 63 -3.13 -7.33 -10.27
N LYS A 64 -2.40 -6.53 -11.02
CA LYS A 64 -0.97 -6.70 -11.28
C LYS A 64 -0.29 -5.35 -11.27
N LEU A 65 0.85 -5.29 -10.61
CA LEU A 65 1.72 -4.12 -10.58
C LEU A 65 3.13 -4.55 -10.96
N THR A 66 3.73 -3.81 -11.88
CA THR A 66 5.14 -4.00 -12.26
C THR A 66 5.95 -2.84 -11.71
N ILE A 67 6.98 -3.15 -10.96
CA ILE A 67 7.94 -2.18 -10.44
C ILE A 67 9.26 -2.40 -11.19
N ASP A 68 9.67 -1.42 -11.97
CA ASP A 68 10.95 -1.44 -12.66
C ASP A 68 11.91 -0.47 -11.98
N THR A 69 13.04 -0.99 -11.53
CA THR A 69 14.06 -0.19 -10.87
C THR A 69 15.44 -0.55 -11.37
N LYS A 70 16.28 0.46 -11.55
CA LYS A 70 17.69 0.31 -11.92
C LYS A 70 18.61 0.26 -10.70
N GLN A 71 18.07 0.44 -9.51
CA GLN A 71 18.79 0.46 -8.24
C GLN A 71 18.24 -0.64 -7.33
N HIS A 72 19.05 -1.03 -6.34
CA HIS A 72 18.56 -1.89 -5.28
C HIS A 72 17.51 -1.18 -4.45
N LEU A 73 16.38 -1.84 -4.27
CA LEU A 73 15.30 -1.37 -3.41
C LEU A 73 15.08 -2.35 -2.27
N ALA A 74 14.95 -1.83 -1.07
CA ALA A 74 14.48 -2.60 0.06
C ALA A 74 12.97 -2.79 -0.04
N LEU A 75 12.52 -4.02 -0.02
CA LEU A 75 11.11 -4.40 -0.01
C LEU A 75 10.80 -5.10 1.31
N GLU A 76 9.70 -4.69 1.92
CA GLU A 76 9.14 -5.40 3.07
C GLU A 76 7.79 -6.01 2.68
N ALA A 77 7.64 -7.30 2.94
CA ALA A 77 6.38 -8.01 2.75
C ALA A 77 6.02 -8.71 4.05
N ASP A 78 4.97 -8.26 4.72
CA ASP A 78 4.49 -8.79 6.01
C ASP A 78 5.61 -8.95 7.05
N GLY A 79 6.46 -7.95 7.16
CA GLY A 79 7.56 -7.93 8.12
C GLY A 79 8.85 -8.62 7.64
N ILE A 80 8.85 -9.20 6.44
CA ILE A 80 10.02 -9.86 5.88
C ILE A 80 10.73 -8.88 4.94
N MET A 81 12.00 -8.59 5.23
CA MET A 81 12.80 -7.69 4.40
C MET A 81 13.45 -8.45 3.26
N MET A 82 13.35 -7.88 2.06
CA MET A 82 13.98 -8.40 0.84
C MET A 82 14.68 -7.27 0.10
N ASP A 83 15.74 -7.60 -0.63
CA ASP A 83 16.41 -6.67 -1.52
C ASP A 83 16.09 -7.07 -2.97
N ILE A 84 15.55 -6.13 -3.73
CA ILE A 84 15.19 -6.37 -5.12
C ILE A 84 15.94 -5.43 -6.06
N MET A 85 16.29 -5.93 -7.24
CA MET A 85 16.86 -5.14 -8.32
C MET A 85 16.29 -5.62 -9.64
N GLY A 86 15.97 -4.67 -10.52
CA GLY A 86 15.33 -4.96 -11.81
C GLY A 86 13.81 -5.07 -11.71
N PRO A 87 13.16 -5.55 -12.78
CA PRO A 87 11.71 -5.65 -12.79
C PRO A 87 11.17 -6.60 -11.74
N CYS A 88 10.17 -6.15 -10.99
CA CYS A 88 9.44 -6.95 -10.01
C CYS A 88 7.95 -6.86 -10.30
N GLU A 89 7.26 -8.01 -10.31
CA GLU A 89 5.83 -8.07 -10.52
C GLU A 89 5.13 -8.49 -9.23
N VAL A 90 4.05 -7.78 -8.90
CA VAL A 90 3.17 -8.10 -7.77
C VAL A 90 1.79 -8.45 -8.33
N HIS A 91 1.30 -9.64 -8.00
CA HIS A 91 0.00 -10.12 -8.45
C HIS A 91 -0.93 -10.32 -7.25
N CYS A 92 -2.20 -9.94 -7.43
CA CYS A 92 -3.25 -10.28 -6.47
C CYS A 92 -3.89 -11.59 -6.87
N ILE A 93 -3.84 -12.60 -6.00
CA ILE A 93 -4.45 -13.91 -6.24
C ILE A 93 -5.81 -13.93 -5.53
N HIS A 94 -6.87 -13.90 -6.32
CA HIS A 94 -8.24 -13.83 -5.82
C HIS A 94 -8.64 -15.12 -5.09
N HIS A 95 -9.20 -14.98 -3.89
CA HIS A 95 -9.67 -16.10 -3.06
C HIS A 95 -8.61 -17.17 -2.81
N ALA A 96 -7.34 -16.77 -2.69
CA ALA A 96 -6.24 -17.72 -2.46
C ALA A 96 -6.24 -18.32 -1.05
N ILE A 97 -6.82 -17.64 -0.08
CA ILE A 97 -6.84 -18.05 1.33
C ILE A 97 -8.28 -18.00 1.84
N ASN A 98 -8.70 -19.09 2.50
CA ASN A 98 -9.95 -19.12 3.23
C ASN A 98 -9.65 -18.81 4.72
N MET A 99 -10.26 -17.76 5.22
CA MET A 99 -10.11 -17.34 6.61
C MET A 99 -11.44 -17.43 7.33
N GLN A 100 -11.41 -18.02 8.54
CA GLN A 100 -12.55 -17.98 9.44
C GLN A 100 -12.53 -16.68 10.21
N VAL A 101 -13.59 -15.89 10.08
CA VAL A 101 -13.72 -14.60 10.74
C VAL A 101 -14.78 -14.70 11.82
N LYS A 102 -14.44 -14.21 13.02
CA LYS A 102 -15.41 -14.10 14.11
C LYS A 102 -16.23 -12.82 13.91
N ILE A 103 -17.50 -13.00 13.72
CA ILE A 103 -18.44 -11.90 13.52
C ILE A 103 -19.05 -11.49 14.86
#